data_586c4d1829a0a07aff11a4087d94d669
#
_entry.id   586c4d1829a0a07aff11a4087d94d669
#
_cell.length_a   1.000
_cell.length_b   1.000
_cell.length_c   1.000
_cell.angle_alpha   90.00
_cell.angle_beta   90.00
_cell.angle_gamma   90.00
#
_symmetry.space_group_name_H-M   'P 1'
#
loop_
_entity.id
_entity.type
_entity.pdbx_description
1 polymer ?
#
loop_
_entity_poly.entity_id
_entity_poly.type
_entity_poly.pdbx_seq_one_letter_code
_entity_poly.pdbx_strand_id
1 'polypeptide(L)'
;MYIQLNGQILYYEKYGEGQPFLLVHGNGETHEIFDVLIPELAEHYTVYAIDSRGHGLSASPKELHYMDMADDMAAFIDALELKAPLFYGFSDGGIVGLLLASKYPDKLSKLMISGANLTPKDIKGRDYRRIRRECKKNPNPFSTMMLNEPDIQPVDLHKIKIPTLVLAGEKDLIKKKVTKKIAENIEHATLVIVPGEG
;
A
#
# COMPACT_ATOMS: atom_id res chain seq x y z
N MET A 1 -0.30 -4.73 18.80
CA MET A 1 0.83 -5.68 19.02
C MET A 1 2.10 -5.11 18.40
N TYR A 2 3.30 -5.55 18.84
CA TYR A 2 4.56 -5.06 18.27
C TYR A 2 5.40 -6.22 17.73
N ILE A 3 6.09 -6.00 16.63
CA ILE A 3 7.02 -6.95 16.02
C ILE A 3 8.28 -6.20 15.56
N GLN A 4 9.45 -6.80 15.76
CA GLN A 4 10.72 -6.24 15.29
C GLN A 4 11.14 -6.91 13.99
N LEU A 5 11.27 -6.11 12.91
CA LEU A 5 11.59 -6.55 11.55
C LEU A 5 12.56 -5.56 10.91
N ASN A 6 13.56 -6.03 10.18
CA ASN A 6 14.48 -5.20 9.39
C ASN A 6 15.07 -4.00 10.17
N GLY A 7 15.35 -4.20 11.46
CA GLY A 7 15.86 -3.13 12.34
C GLY A 7 14.83 -2.07 12.76
N GLN A 8 13.55 -2.27 12.44
CA GLN A 8 12.42 -1.42 12.83
C GLN A 8 11.45 -2.18 13.74
N ILE A 9 10.69 -1.44 14.53
CA ILE A 9 9.57 -1.96 15.31
C ILE A 9 8.28 -1.53 14.61
N LEU A 10 7.47 -2.50 14.18
CA LEU A 10 6.15 -2.24 13.62
C LEU A 10 5.06 -2.55 14.64
N TYR A 11 4.04 -1.71 14.65
CA TYR A 11 2.79 -1.96 15.35
C TYR A 11 1.76 -2.55 14.39
N TYR A 12 0.98 -3.48 14.89
CA TYR A 12 -0.16 -4.04 14.17
C TYR A 12 -1.27 -4.49 15.12
N GLU A 13 -2.46 -4.55 14.62
CA GLU A 13 -3.60 -5.16 15.28
C GLU A 13 -4.03 -6.42 14.54
N LYS A 14 -4.58 -7.40 15.29
CA LYS A 14 -5.01 -8.68 14.77
C LYS A 14 -6.44 -8.97 15.19
N TYR A 15 -7.29 -9.36 14.23
CA TYR A 15 -8.70 -9.64 14.43
C TYR A 15 -9.11 -10.89 13.68
N GLY A 16 -10.17 -11.58 14.18
CA GLY A 16 -10.78 -12.72 13.50
C GLY A 16 -9.91 -13.95 13.39
N GLU A 17 -10.42 -14.95 12.67
CA GLU A 17 -9.75 -16.21 12.38
C GLU A 17 -10.00 -16.61 10.91
N GLY A 18 -9.04 -17.27 10.28
CA GLY A 18 -9.12 -17.73 8.90
C GLY A 18 -7.88 -17.41 8.07
N GLN A 19 -8.02 -17.30 6.75
CA GLN A 19 -6.92 -16.94 5.86
C GLN A 19 -6.38 -15.55 6.22
N PRO A 20 -5.04 -15.38 6.30
CA PRO A 20 -4.45 -14.07 6.62
C PRO A 20 -4.80 -12.99 5.60
N PHE A 21 -5.11 -11.79 6.09
CA PHE A 21 -5.41 -10.62 5.28
C PHE A 21 -4.69 -9.38 5.85
N LEU A 22 -3.74 -8.85 5.10
CA LEU A 22 -2.96 -7.67 5.48
C LEU A 22 -3.64 -6.41 4.97
N LEU A 23 -3.80 -5.41 5.84
CA LEU A 23 -4.32 -4.07 5.52
C LEU A 23 -3.22 -3.04 5.75
N VAL A 24 -2.89 -2.26 4.72
CA VAL A 24 -1.81 -1.25 4.75
C VAL A 24 -2.36 0.10 4.27
N HIS A 25 -2.28 1.08 5.16
CA HIS A 25 -2.83 2.43 5.02
C HIS A 25 -2.01 3.34 4.09
N GLY A 26 -2.50 4.55 3.84
CA GLY A 26 -1.86 5.59 3.02
C GLY A 26 -0.91 6.50 3.81
N ASN A 27 -0.39 7.50 3.11
CA ASN A 27 0.58 8.45 3.65
C ASN A 27 0.01 9.29 4.78
N GLY A 28 0.69 9.30 5.93
CA GLY A 28 0.29 10.07 7.11
C GLY A 28 -0.94 9.52 7.84
N GLU A 29 -1.40 8.32 7.49
CA GLU A 29 -2.52 7.62 8.12
C GLU A 29 -2.01 6.54 9.08
N THR A 30 -2.94 5.78 9.68
CA THR A 30 -2.69 4.64 10.55
C THR A 30 -3.63 3.49 10.20
N HIS A 31 -3.46 2.32 10.84
CA HIS A 31 -4.38 1.19 10.73
C HIS A 31 -5.85 1.56 10.99
N GLU A 32 -6.14 2.63 11.75
CA GLU A 32 -7.47 3.08 12.12
C GLU A 32 -8.36 3.44 10.91
N ILE A 33 -7.77 3.75 9.74
CA ILE A 33 -8.60 4.00 8.52
C ILE A 33 -9.43 2.78 8.13
N PHE A 34 -9.10 1.61 8.63
CA PHE A 34 -9.78 0.35 8.35
C PHE A 34 -10.80 -0.07 9.41
N ASP A 35 -11.04 0.74 10.45
CA ASP A 35 -11.92 0.39 11.57
C ASP A 35 -13.35 0.00 11.14
N VAL A 36 -13.83 0.62 10.06
CA VAL A 36 -15.15 0.28 9.49
C VAL A 36 -15.14 -1.05 8.72
N LEU A 37 -14.00 -1.38 8.11
CA LEU A 37 -13.85 -2.57 7.26
C LEU A 37 -13.49 -3.83 8.07
N ILE A 38 -12.72 -3.66 9.15
CA ILE A 38 -12.20 -4.75 9.97
C ILE A 38 -13.30 -5.68 10.50
N PRO A 39 -14.42 -5.20 11.08
CA PRO A 39 -15.46 -6.08 11.60
C PRO A 39 -16.03 -7.05 10.58
N GLU A 40 -16.28 -6.58 9.35
CA GLU A 40 -16.81 -7.41 8.26
C GLU A 40 -15.78 -8.44 7.79
N LEU A 41 -14.52 -8.02 7.64
CA LEU A 41 -13.45 -8.92 7.21
C LEU A 41 -13.12 -9.97 8.28
N ALA A 42 -13.16 -9.61 9.55
CA ALA A 42 -12.84 -10.49 10.68
C ALA A 42 -13.84 -11.65 10.86
N GLU A 43 -15.01 -11.59 10.24
CA GLU A 43 -15.94 -12.72 10.18
C GLU A 43 -15.40 -13.91 9.36
N HIS A 44 -14.45 -13.64 8.43
CA HIS A 44 -14.00 -14.63 7.44
C HIS A 44 -12.48 -14.78 7.36
N TYR A 45 -11.74 -13.80 7.88
CA TYR A 45 -10.28 -13.71 7.73
C TYR A 45 -9.59 -13.44 9.07
N THR A 46 -8.32 -13.82 9.16
CA THR A 46 -7.43 -13.26 10.17
C THR A 46 -6.86 -11.97 9.63
N VAL A 47 -7.40 -10.85 10.07
CA VAL A 47 -7.02 -9.50 9.61
C VAL A 47 -5.82 -9.00 10.40
N TYR A 48 -4.82 -8.49 9.69
CA TYR A 48 -3.67 -7.79 10.24
C TYR A 48 -3.69 -6.34 9.73
N ALA A 49 -4.07 -5.40 10.59
CA ALA A 49 -4.07 -3.97 10.29
C ALA A 49 -2.74 -3.38 10.80
N ILE A 50 -1.90 -2.91 9.89
CA ILE A 50 -0.48 -2.62 10.16
C ILE A 50 -0.23 -1.13 10.05
N ASP A 51 0.43 -0.55 11.07
CA ASP A 51 1.05 0.76 10.94
C ASP A 51 2.39 0.60 10.22
N SER A 52 2.52 1.19 9.04
CA SER A 52 3.77 1.19 8.28
C SER A 52 4.88 1.91 9.06
N ARG A 53 6.16 1.56 8.78
CA ARG A 53 7.29 2.30 9.37
C ARG A 53 7.09 3.81 9.24
N GLY A 54 7.38 4.55 10.29
CA GLY A 54 7.19 5.99 10.36
C GLY A 54 5.79 6.45 10.73
N HIS A 55 4.78 5.58 10.77
CA HIS A 55 3.39 5.91 10.99
C HIS A 55 2.85 5.33 12.30
N GLY A 56 1.80 5.95 12.82
CA GLY A 56 1.07 5.47 13.99
C GLY A 56 1.95 5.15 15.18
N LEU A 57 1.85 3.93 15.66
CA LEU A 57 2.62 3.40 16.79
C LEU A 57 3.90 2.67 16.37
N SER A 58 4.20 2.62 15.08
CA SER A 58 5.44 2.06 14.55
C SER A 58 6.63 3.00 14.72
N ALA A 59 7.85 2.43 14.77
CA ALA A 59 9.07 3.22 14.87
C ALA A 59 9.27 4.14 13.65
N SER A 60 9.79 5.34 13.91
CA SER A 60 10.02 6.36 12.89
C SER A 60 11.50 6.45 12.53
N PRO A 61 11.92 5.93 11.37
CA PRO A 61 13.27 6.15 10.85
C PRO A 61 13.44 7.60 10.37
N LYS A 62 14.70 8.02 10.13
CA LYS A 62 15.00 9.36 9.61
C LYS A 62 14.52 9.57 8.18
N GLU A 63 14.56 8.51 7.37
CA GLU A 63 14.16 8.50 5.97
C GLU A 63 13.13 7.40 5.76
N LEU A 64 12.22 7.61 4.81
CA LEU A 64 11.18 6.67 4.43
C LEU A 64 11.32 6.33 2.95
N HIS A 65 11.19 5.03 2.64
CA HIS A 65 11.20 4.51 1.29
C HIS A 65 10.11 3.46 1.12
N TYR A 66 9.36 3.52 0.02
CA TYR A 66 8.31 2.52 -0.26
C TYR A 66 8.87 1.09 -0.39
N MET A 67 10.09 0.95 -0.91
CA MET A 67 10.72 -0.36 -1.03
C MET A 67 11.01 -0.98 0.35
N ASP A 68 11.47 -0.18 1.30
CA ASP A 68 11.68 -0.63 2.68
C ASP A 68 10.37 -1.07 3.33
N MET A 69 9.26 -0.35 3.07
CA MET A 69 7.94 -0.75 3.55
C MET A 69 7.49 -2.07 2.93
N ALA A 70 7.77 -2.30 1.64
CA ALA A 70 7.49 -3.58 0.99
C ALA A 70 8.35 -4.72 1.57
N ASP A 71 9.61 -4.46 1.88
CA ASP A 71 10.51 -5.42 2.55
C ASP A 71 10.04 -5.74 3.97
N ASP A 72 9.48 -4.76 4.68
CA ASP A 72 8.85 -4.99 5.99
C ASP A 72 7.63 -5.92 5.88
N MET A 73 6.79 -5.72 4.88
CA MET A 73 5.63 -6.60 4.68
C MET A 73 6.07 -8.03 4.33
N ALA A 74 7.11 -8.19 3.52
CA ALA A 74 7.68 -9.51 3.23
C ALA A 74 8.21 -10.19 4.50
N ALA A 75 8.97 -9.44 5.32
CA ALA A 75 9.49 -9.93 6.59
C ALA A 75 8.37 -10.21 7.63
N PHE A 76 7.29 -9.41 7.64
CA PHE A 76 6.11 -9.63 8.48
C PHE A 76 5.42 -10.94 8.15
N ILE A 77 5.23 -11.22 6.86
CA ILE A 77 4.66 -12.49 6.37
C ILE A 77 5.51 -13.68 6.83
N ASP A 78 6.84 -13.57 6.70
CA ASP A 78 7.76 -14.64 7.11
C ASP A 78 7.80 -14.85 8.62
N ALA A 79 7.93 -13.78 9.38
CA ALA A 79 8.07 -13.83 10.84
C ALA A 79 6.82 -14.38 11.54
N LEU A 80 5.64 -14.16 10.96
CA LEU A 80 4.38 -14.72 11.46
C LEU A 80 3.96 -16.01 10.74
N GLU A 81 4.81 -16.54 9.85
CA GLU A 81 4.57 -17.77 9.07
C GLU A 81 3.22 -17.75 8.32
N LEU A 82 2.81 -16.56 7.80
CA LEU A 82 1.53 -16.38 7.15
C LEU A 82 1.51 -17.10 5.79
N LYS A 83 0.59 -18.03 5.63
CA LYS A 83 0.46 -18.82 4.39
C LYS A 83 -0.50 -18.16 3.42
N ALA A 84 0.02 -17.81 2.24
CA ALA A 84 -0.76 -17.26 1.13
C ALA A 84 -1.72 -16.12 1.54
N PRO A 85 -1.22 -15.05 2.22
CA PRO A 85 -2.07 -13.97 2.66
C PRO A 85 -2.68 -13.19 1.48
N LEU A 86 -3.87 -12.61 1.73
CA LEU A 86 -4.41 -11.55 0.91
C LEU A 86 -3.76 -10.23 1.37
N PHE A 87 -3.71 -9.25 0.46
CA PHE A 87 -3.20 -7.92 0.77
C PHE A 87 -4.15 -6.86 0.21
N TYR A 88 -4.51 -5.89 1.02
CA TYR A 88 -5.14 -4.66 0.59
C TYR A 88 -4.31 -3.46 1.01
N GLY A 89 -3.97 -2.62 0.04
CA GLY A 89 -3.25 -1.37 0.27
C GLY A 89 -4.01 -0.17 -0.27
N PHE A 90 -4.16 0.85 0.57
CA PHE A 90 -4.72 2.13 0.19
C PHE A 90 -3.61 3.16 -0.05
N SER A 91 -3.67 3.89 -1.17
CA SER A 91 -2.72 4.96 -1.52
C SER A 91 -1.25 4.47 -1.45
N ASP A 92 -0.44 4.95 -0.51
CA ASP A 92 0.92 4.48 -0.28
C ASP A 92 0.96 2.96 0.01
N GLY A 93 -0.01 2.43 0.77
CA GLY A 93 -0.16 0.98 0.96
C GLY A 93 -0.38 0.24 -0.35
N GLY A 94 -1.04 0.85 -1.33
CA GLY A 94 -1.19 0.29 -2.68
C GLY A 94 0.14 0.26 -3.45
N ILE A 95 0.98 1.29 -3.30
CA ILE A 95 2.36 1.30 -3.85
C ILE A 95 3.18 0.17 -3.22
N VAL A 96 3.12 0.05 -1.89
CA VAL A 96 3.78 -1.03 -1.13
C VAL A 96 3.33 -2.41 -1.63
N GLY A 97 2.03 -2.60 -1.85
CA GLY A 97 1.48 -3.85 -2.40
C GLY A 97 2.00 -4.19 -3.79
N LEU A 98 2.10 -3.20 -4.69
CA LEU A 98 2.69 -3.40 -6.04
C LEU A 98 4.17 -3.78 -5.96
N LEU A 99 4.95 -3.10 -5.12
CA LEU A 99 6.38 -3.39 -4.93
C LEU A 99 6.59 -4.77 -4.28
N LEU A 100 5.80 -5.11 -3.26
CA LEU A 100 5.83 -6.42 -2.61
C LEU A 100 5.55 -7.53 -3.62
N ALA A 101 4.44 -7.45 -4.36
CA ALA A 101 4.04 -8.48 -5.30
C ALA A 101 5.00 -8.61 -6.51
N SER A 102 5.64 -7.51 -6.93
CA SER A 102 6.62 -7.55 -8.03
C SER A 102 7.98 -8.08 -7.62
N LYS A 103 8.43 -7.78 -6.39
CA LYS A 103 9.73 -8.22 -5.86
C LYS A 103 9.67 -9.63 -5.28
N TYR A 104 8.54 -9.99 -4.69
CA TYR A 104 8.32 -11.25 -3.98
C TYR A 104 7.04 -11.95 -4.49
N PRO A 105 7.04 -12.48 -5.73
CA PRO A 105 5.82 -12.94 -6.42
C PRO A 105 5.06 -14.06 -5.71
N ASP A 106 5.74 -14.84 -4.86
CA ASP A 106 5.15 -15.99 -4.17
C ASP A 106 4.64 -15.65 -2.75
N LYS A 107 4.76 -14.39 -2.31
CA LYS A 107 4.37 -14.00 -0.94
C LYS A 107 2.88 -13.83 -0.74
N LEU A 108 2.15 -13.42 -1.78
CA LEU A 108 0.74 -13.13 -1.69
C LEU A 108 -0.10 -14.10 -2.51
N SER A 109 -1.33 -14.37 -2.09
CA SER A 109 -2.30 -15.14 -2.90
C SER A 109 -3.16 -14.23 -3.79
N LYS A 110 -3.49 -13.03 -3.31
CA LYS A 110 -4.26 -12.00 -4.03
C LYS A 110 -3.81 -10.62 -3.58
N LEU A 111 -3.88 -9.67 -4.50
CA LEU A 111 -3.57 -8.27 -4.26
C LEU A 111 -4.80 -7.41 -4.52
N MET A 112 -5.12 -6.50 -3.60
CA MET A 112 -6.05 -5.39 -3.82
C MET A 112 -5.33 -4.08 -3.56
N ILE A 113 -5.49 -3.12 -4.45
CA ILE A 113 -4.92 -1.77 -4.31
C ILE A 113 -5.95 -0.71 -4.65
N SER A 114 -5.91 0.40 -3.94
CA SER A 114 -6.73 1.57 -4.20
C SER A 114 -5.87 2.84 -4.17
N GLY A 115 -6.01 3.71 -5.18
CA GLY A 115 -5.35 5.01 -5.21
C GLY A 115 -3.82 4.99 -5.40
N ALA A 116 -3.25 3.90 -5.91
CA ALA A 116 -1.80 3.78 -6.11
C ALA A 116 -1.33 4.52 -7.38
N ASN A 117 -0.11 5.09 -7.31
CA ASN A 117 0.59 5.68 -8.45
C ASN A 117 1.90 4.95 -8.76
N LEU A 118 2.42 5.13 -9.98
CA LEU A 118 3.68 4.53 -10.44
C LEU A 118 4.86 5.48 -10.28
N THR A 119 4.60 6.80 -10.37
CA THR A 119 5.60 7.86 -10.21
C THR A 119 4.97 9.07 -9.50
N PRO A 120 5.75 9.96 -8.86
CA PRO A 120 5.22 11.18 -8.25
C PRO A 120 4.45 12.06 -9.22
N LYS A 121 4.80 12.06 -10.51
CA LYS A 121 4.15 12.86 -11.56
C LYS A 121 2.76 12.34 -11.95
N ASP A 122 2.35 11.19 -11.45
CA ASP A 122 1.04 10.58 -11.69
C ASP A 122 -0.07 11.21 -10.84
N ILE A 123 0.29 11.87 -9.76
CA ILE A 123 -0.60 12.73 -8.99
C ILE A 123 -1.11 13.88 -9.89
N LYS A 124 -2.37 14.25 -9.76
CA LYS A 124 -2.95 15.38 -10.53
C LYS A 124 -2.17 16.66 -10.25
N GLY A 125 -1.90 17.43 -11.29
CA GLY A 125 -0.95 18.54 -11.25
C GLY A 125 -1.25 19.63 -10.22
N ARG A 126 -2.54 19.86 -9.84
CA ARG A 126 -2.92 20.77 -8.77
C ARG A 126 -2.43 20.26 -7.41
N ASP A 127 -2.68 19.00 -7.15
CA ASP A 127 -2.36 18.37 -5.86
C ASP A 127 -0.85 18.11 -5.73
N TYR A 128 -0.19 17.70 -6.79
CA TYR A 128 1.27 17.60 -6.84
C TYR A 128 1.95 18.94 -6.50
N ARG A 129 1.46 20.07 -7.08
CA ARG A 129 2.00 21.39 -6.77
C ARG A 129 1.73 21.82 -5.34
N ARG A 130 0.58 21.43 -4.76
CA ARG A 130 0.26 21.66 -3.35
C ARG A 130 1.22 20.91 -2.44
N ILE A 131 1.37 19.61 -2.61
CA ILE A 131 2.29 18.75 -1.84
C ILE A 131 3.73 19.29 -1.92
N ARG A 132 4.19 19.62 -3.13
CA ARG A 132 5.53 20.18 -3.33
C ARG A 132 5.75 21.52 -2.61
N ARG A 133 4.74 22.38 -2.59
CA ARG A 133 4.80 23.68 -1.90
C ARG A 133 4.83 23.49 -0.39
N GLU A 134 4.02 22.58 0.13
CA GLU A 134 3.97 22.25 1.55
C GLU A 134 5.29 21.62 2.02
N CYS A 135 5.82 20.67 1.28
CA CYS A 135 7.13 20.06 1.56
C CYS A 135 8.26 21.09 1.58
N LYS A 136 8.25 22.06 0.64
CA LYS A 136 9.26 23.15 0.67
C LYS A 136 9.17 24.06 1.89
N LYS A 137 7.96 24.25 2.46
CA LYS A 137 7.75 25.06 3.66
C LYS A 137 8.08 24.32 4.94
N ASN A 138 7.75 23.05 4.99
CA ASN A 138 7.95 22.18 6.14
C ASN A 138 8.37 20.77 5.66
N PRO A 139 9.68 20.57 5.35
CA PRO A 139 10.19 19.28 4.92
C PRO A 139 9.96 18.22 5.99
N ASN A 140 9.41 17.08 5.57
CA ASN A 140 9.22 15.91 6.43
C ASN A 140 9.41 14.62 5.60
N PRO A 141 9.71 13.48 6.25
CA PRO A 141 9.98 12.23 5.55
C PRO A 141 8.85 11.79 4.61
N PHE A 142 7.60 11.97 5.01
CA PHE A 142 6.41 11.56 4.25
C PHE A 142 6.31 12.28 2.90
N SER A 143 6.31 13.63 2.93
CA SER A 143 6.22 14.43 1.72
C SER A 143 7.48 14.32 0.85
N THR A 144 8.64 14.07 1.46
CA THR A 144 9.90 13.84 0.73
C THR A 144 9.83 12.53 -0.04
N MET A 145 9.36 11.43 0.58
CA MET A 145 9.14 10.16 -0.09
C MET A 145 8.15 10.31 -1.26
N MET A 146 6.96 10.87 -1.03
CA MET A 146 5.93 11.08 -2.07
C MET A 146 6.43 11.87 -3.29
N LEU A 147 7.38 12.79 -3.11
CA LEU A 147 7.89 13.64 -4.20
C LEU A 147 9.04 13.00 -4.99
N ASN A 148 9.71 12.02 -4.42
CA ASN A 148 10.86 11.35 -5.02
C ASN A 148 10.55 9.94 -5.50
N GLU A 149 9.54 9.31 -4.92
CA GLU A 149 9.13 7.91 -5.15
C GLU A 149 7.61 7.80 -5.38
N PRO A 150 7.11 6.68 -5.89
CA PRO A 150 7.85 5.54 -6.43
C PRO A 150 8.40 5.79 -7.85
N ASP A 151 9.13 4.80 -8.38
CA ASP A 151 9.48 4.68 -9.80
C ASP A 151 9.22 3.24 -10.26
N ILE A 152 7.94 2.86 -10.39
CA ILE A 152 7.50 1.52 -10.80
C ILE A 152 7.34 1.50 -12.33
N GLN A 153 8.08 0.62 -12.97
CA GLN A 153 8.03 0.47 -14.41
C GLN A 153 7.04 -0.61 -14.85
N PRO A 154 6.50 -0.55 -16.10
CA PRO A 154 5.62 -1.60 -16.60
C PRO A 154 6.18 -3.01 -16.48
N VAL A 155 7.50 -3.17 -16.65
CA VAL A 155 8.18 -4.46 -16.50
C VAL A 155 8.10 -5.02 -15.07
N ASP A 156 7.96 -4.18 -14.07
CA ASP A 156 7.77 -4.62 -12.69
C ASP A 156 6.35 -5.14 -12.48
N LEU A 157 5.35 -4.47 -13.07
CA LEU A 157 3.95 -4.91 -13.03
C LEU A 157 3.75 -6.27 -13.74
N HIS A 158 4.49 -6.53 -14.81
CA HIS A 158 4.45 -7.83 -15.51
C HIS A 158 4.91 -9.01 -14.66
N LYS A 159 5.65 -8.77 -13.56
CA LYS A 159 6.08 -9.80 -12.61
C LYS A 159 4.95 -10.26 -11.70
N ILE A 160 3.89 -9.46 -11.55
CA ILE A 160 2.73 -9.77 -10.70
C ILE A 160 1.83 -10.76 -11.43
N LYS A 161 1.76 -12.01 -10.94
CA LYS A 161 1.03 -13.11 -11.56
C LYS A 161 -0.20 -13.54 -10.76
N ILE A 162 -0.42 -12.95 -9.60
CA ILE A 162 -1.56 -13.24 -8.74
C ILE A 162 -2.79 -12.43 -9.16
N PRO A 163 -4.02 -12.92 -8.87
CA PRO A 163 -5.23 -12.14 -9.08
C PRO A 163 -5.14 -10.79 -8.37
N THR A 164 -5.33 -9.71 -9.14
CA THR A 164 -5.15 -8.35 -8.64
C THR A 164 -6.40 -7.51 -8.90
N LEU A 165 -6.95 -6.89 -7.85
CA LEU A 165 -8.02 -5.91 -7.97
C LEU A 165 -7.43 -4.50 -7.87
N VAL A 166 -7.61 -3.71 -8.93
CA VAL A 166 -7.18 -2.31 -9.00
C VAL A 166 -8.39 -1.41 -8.85
N LEU A 167 -8.46 -0.68 -7.73
CA LEU A 167 -9.56 0.22 -7.39
C LEU A 167 -9.14 1.68 -7.54
N ALA A 168 -10.06 2.54 -7.91
CA ALA A 168 -9.91 3.99 -7.81
C ALA A 168 -11.27 4.66 -7.73
N GLY A 169 -11.35 5.79 -7.05
CA GLY A 169 -12.50 6.67 -7.14
C GLY A 169 -12.54 7.42 -8.48
N GLU A 170 -13.72 7.82 -8.91
CA GLU A 170 -13.87 8.62 -10.13
C GLU A 170 -13.16 9.98 -10.02
N LYS A 171 -13.09 10.53 -8.80
CA LYS A 171 -12.45 11.81 -8.48
C LYS A 171 -11.07 11.69 -7.84
N ASP A 172 -10.50 10.46 -7.81
CA ASP A 172 -9.21 10.14 -7.21
C ASP A 172 -8.13 11.19 -7.49
N LEU A 173 -7.19 11.32 -6.54
CA LEU A 173 -6.00 12.15 -6.63
C LEU A 173 -5.06 11.71 -7.77
N ILE A 174 -5.04 10.42 -8.08
CA ILE A 174 -4.24 9.83 -9.15
C ILE A 174 -4.94 10.02 -10.50
N LYS A 175 -4.14 10.23 -11.54
CA LYS A 175 -4.67 10.35 -12.90
C LYS A 175 -5.27 9.02 -13.37
N LYS A 176 -6.54 9.01 -13.77
CA LYS A 176 -7.28 7.81 -14.22
C LYS A 176 -6.52 6.95 -15.25
N LYS A 177 -5.72 7.57 -16.13
CA LYS A 177 -4.87 6.86 -17.10
C LYS A 177 -3.79 6.01 -16.44
N VAL A 178 -3.33 6.39 -15.24
CA VAL A 178 -2.31 5.64 -14.49
C VAL A 178 -2.92 4.41 -13.87
N THR A 179 -4.08 4.53 -13.23
CA THR A 179 -4.84 3.39 -12.70
C THR A 179 -5.14 2.35 -13.79
N LYS A 180 -5.56 2.83 -14.99
CA LYS A 180 -5.72 1.96 -16.16
C LYS A 180 -4.41 1.29 -16.56
N LYS A 181 -3.30 2.06 -16.64
CA LYS A 181 -1.98 1.52 -16.97
C LYS A 181 -1.54 0.45 -16.00
N ILE A 182 -1.81 0.59 -14.70
CA ILE A 182 -1.52 -0.46 -13.70
C ILE A 182 -2.28 -1.73 -14.07
N ALA A 183 -3.60 -1.64 -14.25
CA ALA A 183 -4.43 -2.81 -14.57
C ALA A 183 -4.06 -3.46 -15.90
N GLU A 184 -3.73 -2.67 -16.93
CA GLU A 184 -3.34 -3.17 -18.26
C GLU A 184 -1.98 -3.89 -18.28
N ASN A 185 -1.13 -3.67 -17.28
CA ASN A 185 0.20 -4.27 -17.18
C ASN A 185 0.30 -5.41 -16.15
N ILE A 186 -0.80 -5.79 -15.51
CA ILE A 186 -0.89 -6.95 -14.62
C ILE A 186 -1.78 -7.99 -15.28
N GLU A 187 -1.25 -9.19 -15.54
CA GLU A 187 -1.90 -10.23 -16.35
C GLU A 187 -3.30 -10.62 -15.85
N HIS A 188 -3.48 -10.71 -14.53
CA HIS A 188 -4.73 -11.13 -13.89
C HIS A 188 -5.38 -9.97 -13.12
N ALA A 189 -5.36 -8.76 -13.68
CA ALA A 189 -5.97 -7.60 -13.04
C ALA A 189 -7.44 -7.40 -13.44
N THR A 190 -8.23 -7.00 -12.45
CA THR A 190 -9.57 -6.44 -12.64
C THR A 190 -9.56 -4.99 -12.21
N LEU A 191 -10.02 -4.09 -13.09
CA LEU A 191 -10.14 -2.65 -12.80
C LEU A 191 -11.56 -2.29 -12.40
N VAL A 192 -11.73 -1.61 -11.27
CA VAL A 192 -12.99 -1.04 -10.82
C VAL A 192 -12.81 0.45 -10.52
N ILE A 193 -13.63 1.28 -11.15
CA ILE A 193 -13.72 2.71 -10.84
C ILE A 193 -15.04 2.95 -10.09
N VAL A 194 -14.94 3.45 -8.87
CA VAL A 194 -16.11 3.72 -8.02
C VAL A 194 -16.68 5.09 -8.36
N PRO A 195 -17.92 5.17 -8.87
CA PRO A 195 -18.54 6.44 -9.25
C PRO A 195 -18.71 7.37 -8.04
N GLY A 196 -18.40 8.64 -8.24
CA GLY A 196 -18.59 9.69 -7.23
C GLY A 196 -17.53 9.76 -6.14
N GLU A 197 -16.71 8.74 -5.96
CA GLU A 197 -15.66 8.65 -4.94
C GLU A 197 -14.33 9.27 -5.41
N GLY A 198 -13.47 9.67 -4.41
CA GLY A 198 -12.16 10.28 -4.71
C GLY A 198 -11.27 10.46 -3.53
#